data_4ce91f8976c32f83aad8969425572949
#
_entry.id   4ce91f8976c32f83aad8969425572949
#
_cell.length_a   1.000
_cell.length_b   1.000
_cell.length_c   1.000
_cell.angle_alpha   90.00
_cell.angle_beta   90.00
_cell.angle_gamma   90.00
#
_symmetry.space_group_name_H-M   'P 1'
#
loop_
_entity.id
_entity.type
_entity.pdbx_description
1 polymer ?
#
loop_
_entity_poly.entity_id
_entity_poly.type
_entity_poly.pdbx_seq_one_letter_code
_entity_poly.pdbx_strand_id
1 'polypeptide(L)'
;MALAGLTLFLSPVAQAQDNALPDFGEGNAVPLSQEYYLGRAWLMQFRRQAPILSDPQLQDYTERLIYDLALTSQLRERRLEVVLVNNRTINAFAVPGGVVGVHNGLILAAGNEAQLASVLGHELAHLSQRHFARG
;
A
#
# COMPACT_ATOMS: atom_id res chain seq x y z
N MET A 1 14.04 16.60 -11.96
CA MET A 1 12.79 16.96 -12.64
C MET A 1 11.73 15.93 -12.39
N ALA A 2 11.97 14.67 -12.73
CA ALA A 2 11.00 13.60 -12.47
C ALA A 2 10.69 13.42 -10.98
N LEU A 3 11.67 13.63 -10.11
CA LEU A 3 11.51 13.53 -8.66
C LEU A 3 10.53 14.54 -8.10
N ALA A 4 10.59 15.77 -8.57
CA ALA A 4 9.69 16.81 -8.10
C ALA A 4 8.24 16.51 -8.49
N GLY A 5 8.04 16.00 -9.71
CA GLY A 5 6.72 15.60 -10.18
C GLY A 5 6.14 14.47 -9.35
N LEU A 6 6.97 13.48 -9.04
CA LEU A 6 6.54 12.34 -8.25
C LEU A 6 6.12 12.77 -6.84
N THR A 7 6.90 13.66 -6.23
CA THR A 7 6.58 14.15 -4.89
C THR A 7 5.23 14.88 -4.86
N LEU A 8 4.95 15.67 -5.88
CA LEU A 8 3.68 16.41 -5.97
C LEU A 8 2.48 15.47 -6.09
N PHE A 9 2.63 14.35 -6.80
CA PHE A 9 1.53 13.39 -6.94
C PHE A 9 1.23 12.65 -5.65
N LEU A 10 2.25 12.35 -4.85
CA LEU A 10 2.05 11.55 -3.66
C LEU A 10 1.14 12.21 -2.63
N SER A 11 1.34 13.50 -2.35
CA SER A 11 0.64 14.15 -1.26
C SER A 11 -0.88 14.22 -1.46
N PRO A 12 -1.39 14.77 -2.57
CA PRO A 12 -2.84 14.84 -2.74
C PRO A 12 -3.49 13.47 -2.95
N VAL A 13 -2.77 12.54 -3.59
CA VAL A 13 -3.31 11.22 -3.85
C VAL A 13 -3.41 10.42 -2.55
N ALA A 14 -2.41 10.51 -1.68
CA ALA A 14 -2.45 9.84 -0.39
C ALA A 14 -3.62 10.34 0.45
N GLN A 15 -3.90 11.64 0.44
CA GLN A 15 -5.02 12.20 1.18
C GLN A 15 -6.37 11.71 0.64
N ALA A 16 -6.50 11.60 -0.68
CA ALA A 16 -7.72 11.11 -1.28
C ALA A 16 -7.98 9.66 -0.90
N GLN A 17 -6.92 8.86 -0.80
CA GLN A 17 -7.05 7.46 -0.43
C GLN A 17 -7.35 7.27 1.06
N ASP A 18 -6.83 8.15 1.91
CA ASP A 18 -7.08 8.06 3.34
C ASP A 18 -8.56 8.08 3.66
N ASN A 19 -9.36 8.79 2.88
CA ASN A 19 -10.80 8.84 3.05
C ASN A 19 -11.49 7.51 2.72
N ALA A 20 -10.86 6.69 1.89
CA ALA A 20 -11.40 5.41 1.47
C ALA A 20 -10.86 4.24 2.29
N LEU A 21 -9.84 4.48 3.11
CA LEU A 21 -9.20 3.43 3.90
C LEU A 21 -9.95 3.18 5.20
N PRO A 22 -9.91 1.95 5.70
CA PRO A 22 -10.60 1.61 6.92
C PRO A 22 -9.95 2.25 8.13
N ASP A 23 -10.77 2.62 9.09
CA ASP A 23 -10.33 3.06 10.41
C ASP A 23 -10.53 1.90 11.38
N PHE A 24 -9.45 1.34 11.86
CA PHE A 24 -9.49 0.18 12.76
C PHE A 24 -9.39 0.59 14.23
N GLY A 25 -9.89 1.74 14.59
CA GLY A 25 -9.87 2.17 15.98
C GLY A 25 -8.59 2.88 16.35
N GLU A 26 -8.23 3.88 15.57
CA GLU A 26 -7.11 4.74 15.86
C GLU A 26 -7.23 5.34 17.24
N GLY A 27 -6.21 5.24 18.06
CA GLY A 27 -6.24 5.70 19.42
C GLY A 27 -6.66 4.65 20.43
N ASN A 28 -7.38 3.63 20.01
CA ASN A 28 -7.63 2.45 20.83
C ASN A 28 -6.76 1.35 20.28
N ALA A 29 -5.85 0.87 21.08
CA ALA A 29 -4.88 -0.11 20.64
C ALA A 29 -5.56 -1.38 20.15
N VAL A 30 -5.77 -1.48 18.85
CA VAL A 30 -6.15 -2.74 18.22
C VAL A 30 -4.89 -3.59 18.14
N PRO A 31 -4.86 -4.80 18.70
CA PRO A 31 -3.69 -5.64 18.62
C PRO A 31 -3.31 -5.94 17.15
N LEU A 32 -2.01 -6.09 16.88
CA LEU A 32 -1.53 -6.36 15.53
C LEU A 32 -2.16 -7.62 14.93
N SER A 33 -2.36 -8.64 15.75
CA SER A 33 -3.01 -9.87 15.28
C SER A 33 -4.43 -9.61 14.80
N GLN A 34 -5.14 -8.75 15.50
CA GLN A 34 -6.51 -8.39 15.12
C GLN A 34 -6.52 -7.50 13.88
N GLU A 35 -5.55 -6.59 13.75
CA GLU A 35 -5.39 -5.79 12.54
C GLU A 35 -5.21 -6.66 11.31
N TYR A 36 -4.45 -7.73 11.43
CA TYR A 36 -4.24 -8.65 10.33
C TYR A 36 -5.57 -9.18 9.79
N TYR A 37 -6.42 -9.68 10.68
CA TYR A 37 -7.70 -10.24 10.26
C TYR A 37 -8.65 -9.18 9.72
N LEU A 38 -8.65 -7.99 10.33
CA LEU A 38 -9.47 -6.88 9.85
C LEU A 38 -9.03 -6.43 8.45
N GLY A 39 -7.73 -6.38 8.22
CA GLY A 39 -7.20 -6.04 6.90
C GLY A 39 -7.60 -7.04 5.85
N ARG A 40 -7.57 -8.33 6.18
CA ARG A 40 -7.99 -9.38 5.24
C ARG A 40 -9.49 -9.32 4.95
N ALA A 41 -10.31 -9.03 5.95
CA ALA A 41 -11.74 -8.86 5.76
C ALA A 41 -12.01 -7.64 4.87
N TRP A 42 -11.31 -6.55 5.10
CA TRP A 42 -11.42 -5.37 4.25
C TRP A 42 -11.03 -5.69 2.81
N LEU A 43 -9.95 -6.43 2.62
CA LEU A 43 -9.46 -6.78 1.29
C LEU A 43 -10.48 -7.64 0.53
N MET A 44 -11.13 -8.58 1.21
CA MET A 44 -12.17 -9.38 0.58
C MET A 44 -13.28 -8.50 0.03
N GLN A 45 -13.71 -7.52 0.81
CA GLN A 45 -14.76 -6.60 0.40
C GLN A 45 -14.28 -5.69 -0.72
N PHE A 46 -13.05 -5.21 -0.62
CA PHE A 46 -12.45 -4.37 -1.65
C PHE A 46 -12.40 -5.09 -3.00
N ARG A 47 -12.00 -6.35 -2.99
CA ARG A 47 -11.91 -7.15 -4.22
C ARG A 47 -13.27 -7.37 -4.90
N ARG A 48 -14.34 -7.26 -4.17
CA ARG A 48 -15.69 -7.35 -4.74
C ARG A 48 -16.13 -6.08 -5.43
N GLN A 49 -15.59 -4.94 -5.03
CA GLN A 49 -16.06 -3.63 -5.48
C GLN A 49 -15.09 -2.94 -6.42
N ALA A 50 -13.81 -3.14 -6.24
CA ALA A 50 -12.79 -2.45 -7.01
C ALA A 50 -12.45 -3.20 -8.30
N PRO A 51 -12.05 -2.48 -9.35
CA PRO A 51 -11.59 -3.12 -10.59
C PRO A 51 -10.18 -3.68 -10.38
N ILE A 52 -10.10 -4.95 -10.07
CA ILE A 52 -8.83 -5.62 -9.82
C ILE A 52 -8.15 -5.93 -11.14
N LEU A 53 -6.85 -5.63 -11.20
CA LEU A 53 -6.03 -5.97 -12.37
C LEU A 53 -5.54 -7.41 -12.24
N SER A 54 -5.91 -8.24 -13.20
CA SER A 54 -5.49 -9.63 -13.25
C SER A 54 -4.34 -9.79 -14.23
N ASP A 55 -3.13 -9.68 -13.71
CA ASP A 55 -1.90 -9.82 -14.47
C ASP A 55 -0.88 -10.55 -13.60
N PRO A 56 -0.74 -11.87 -13.78
CA PRO A 56 0.12 -12.65 -12.89
C PRO A 56 1.60 -12.23 -12.91
N GLN A 57 2.12 -11.80 -14.04
CA GLN A 57 3.52 -11.36 -14.10
C GLN A 57 3.73 -10.06 -13.35
N LEU A 58 2.82 -9.12 -13.52
CA LEU A 58 2.91 -7.85 -12.82
C LEU A 58 2.67 -8.03 -11.34
N GLN A 59 1.74 -8.90 -10.97
CA GLN A 59 1.48 -9.26 -9.58
C GLN A 59 2.74 -9.80 -8.92
N ASP A 60 3.39 -10.75 -9.56
CA ASP A 60 4.61 -11.37 -9.05
C ASP A 60 5.73 -10.34 -8.89
N TYR A 61 5.94 -9.51 -9.89
CA TYR A 61 6.94 -8.46 -9.84
C TYR A 61 6.70 -7.50 -8.68
N THR A 62 5.46 -7.04 -8.55
CA THR A 62 5.11 -6.06 -7.53
C THR A 62 5.23 -6.65 -6.13
N GLU A 63 4.81 -7.90 -5.96
CA GLU A 63 4.97 -8.60 -4.69
C GLU A 63 6.43 -8.71 -4.28
N ARG A 64 7.30 -9.12 -5.21
CA ARG A 64 8.73 -9.23 -4.91
C ARG A 64 9.31 -7.89 -4.49
N LEU A 65 8.98 -6.84 -5.22
CA LEU A 65 9.49 -5.51 -4.90
C LEU A 65 9.05 -5.08 -3.50
N ILE A 66 7.78 -5.27 -3.18
CA ILE A 66 7.23 -4.88 -1.88
C ILE A 66 7.84 -5.73 -0.77
N TYR A 67 7.98 -7.03 -0.96
CA TYR A 67 8.61 -7.89 0.04
C TYR A 67 10.07 -7.51 0.27
N ASP A 68 10.81 -7.17 -0.79
CA ASP A 68 12.19 -6.72 -0.65
C ASP A 68 12.26 -5.42 0.16
N LEU A 69 11.37 -4.49 -0.12
CA LEU A 69 11.31 -3.24 0.64
C LEU A 69 10.95 -3.48 2.10
N ALA A 70 10.05 -4.43 2.35
CA ALA A 70 9.64 -4.75 3.71
C ALA A 70 10.76 -5.31 4.55
N LEU A 71 11.72 -6.02 3.94
CA LEU A 71 12.86 -6.58 4.65
C LEU A 71 13.72 -5.53 5.34
N THR A 72 13.81 -4.35 4.75
CA THR A 72 14.60 -3.26 5.31
C THR A 72 13.76 -2.24 6.06
N SER A 73 12.46 -2.49 6.17
CA SER A 73 11.53 -1.62 6.89
C SER A 73 11.43 -2.03 8.35
N GLN A 74 10.71 -1.22 9.13
CA GLN A 74 10.43 -1.52 10.53
C GLN A 74 9.08 -2.21 10.71
N LEU A 75 8.52 -2.72 9.63
CA LEU A 75 7.24 -3.44 9.69
C LEU A 75 7.35 -4.70 10.55
N ARG A 76 6.42 -4.84 11.47
CA ARG A 76 6.30 -6.05 12.28
C ARG A 76 5.48 -7.12 11.58
N GLU A 77 4.36 -6.69 10.97
CA GLU A 77 3.53 -7.62 10.20
C GLU A 77 4.15 -7.80 8.83
N ARG A 78 4.64 -9.00 8.57
CA ARG A 78 5.30 -9.32 7.32
C ARG A 78 4.49 -10.23 6.41
N ARG A 79 3.29 -10.59 6.84
CA ARG A 79 2.35 -11.33 6.00
C ARG A 79 1.60 -10.34 5.13
N LEU A 80 2.30 -9.83 4.12
CA LEU A 80 1.77 -8.78 3.26
C LEU A 80 0.91 -9.38 2.16
N GLU A 81 -0.12 -8.64 1.80
CA GLU A 81 -0.97 -8.98 0.68
C GLU A 81 -0.97 -7.80 -0.29
N VAL A 82 -0.64 -8.06 -1.53
CA VAL A 82 -0.57 -7.01 -2.56
C VAL A 82 -1.78 -7.14 -3.47
N VAL A 83 -2.46 -6.02 -3.69
CA VAL A 83 -3.58 -5.98 -4.63
C VAL A 83 -3.30 -4.95 -5.72
N LEU A 84 -3.37 -5.38 -6.96
CA LEU A 84 -3.25 -4.48 -8.10
C LEU A 84 -4.63 -3.97 -8.49
N VAL A 85 -4.75 -2.67 -8.64
CA VAL A 85 -6.02 -2.04 -8.98
C VAL A 85 -5.92 -1.48 -10.40
N ASN A 86 -6.88 -1.84 -11.23
CA ASN A 86 -6.96 -1.33 -12.60
C ASN A 86 -7.53 0.09 -12.57
N ASN A 87 -6.66 1.04 -12.27
CA ASN A 87 -7.01 2.44 -12.16
C ASN A 87 -5.84 3.27 -12.67
N ARG A 88 -6.12 4.21 -13.55
CA ARG A 88 -5.08 5.02 -14.21
C ARG A 88 -4.53 6.12 -13.32
N THR A 89 -5.12 6.38 -12.18
CA THR A 89 -4.58 7.38 -11.26
C THR A 89 -3.24 6.90 -10.70
N ILE A 90 -2.38 7.86 -10.40
CA ILE A 90 -1.06 7.59 -9.83
C ILE A 90 -1.25 7.45 -8.32
N ASN A 91 -1.36 6.21 -7.86
CA ASN A 91 -1.68 5.99 -6.45
C ASN A 91 -1.19 4.64 -5.96
N ALA A 92 -0.89 4.61 -4.67
CA ALA A 92 -0.68 3.40 -3.89
C ALA A 92 -1.20 3.68 -2.48
N PHE A 93 -1.58 2.64 -1.77
CA PHE A 93 -2.09 2.79 -0.41
C PHE A 93 -1.73 1.57 0.43
N ALA A 94 -1.70 1.77 1.73
CA ALA A 94 -1.43 0.68 2.67
C ALA A 94 -2.54 0.66 3.73
N VAL A 95 -3.02 -0.54 4.02
CA VAL A 95 -4.09 -0.76 4.98
C VAL A 95 -3.50 -1.47 6.19
N PRO A 96 -3.85 -1.07 7.42
CA PRO A 96 -3.39 -1.79 8.60
C PRO A 96 -3.68 -3.28 8.49
N GLY A 97 -2.74 -4.10 8.92
CA GLY A 97 -2.83 -5.54 8.74
C GLY A 97 -2.04 -6.05 7.54
N GLY A 98 -1.30 -5.17 6.86
CA GLY A 98 -0.35 -5.62 5.85
C GLY A 98 -0.91 -5.73 4.43
N VAL A 99 -1.94 -4.96 4.10
CA VAL A 99 -2.45 -4.92 2.72
C VAL A 99 -1.87 -3.70 2.01
N VAL A 100 -1.30 -3.92 0.84
CA VAL A 100 -0.74 -2.86 0.02
C VAL A 100 -1.45 -2.86 -1.33
N GLY A 101 -2.05 -1.74 -1.66
CA GLY A 101 -2.73 -1.56 -2.94
C GLY A 101 -1.89 -0.72 -3.88
N VAL A 102 -1.82 -1.12 -5.14
CA VAL A 102 -1.05 -0.41 -6.16
C VAL A 102 -1.90 -0.23 -7.39
N HIS A 103 -2.13 1.02 -7.78
CA HIS A 103 -2.81 1.32 -9.04
C HIS A 103 -1.85 1.12 -10.20
N ASN A 104 -2.32 0.54 -11.29
CA ASN A 104 -1.47 0.37 -12.47
C ASN A 104 -1.02 1.72 -13.04
N GLY A 105 -1.79 2.79 -12.80
CA GLY A 105 -1.39 4.13 -13.20
C GLY A 105 -0.06 4.58 -12.58
N LEU A 106 0.21 4.16 -11.34
CA LEU A 106 1.49 4.44 -10.69
C LEU A 106 2.62 3.71 -11.41
N ILE A 107 2.41 2.44 -11.72
CA ILE A 107 3.44 1.62 -12.38
C ILE A 107 3.75 2.20 -13.76
N LEU A 108 2.72 2.60 -14.50
CA LEU A 108 2.90 3.19 -15.83
C LEU A 108 3.60 4.56 -15.77
N ALA A 109 3.35 5.33 -14.72
CA ALA A 109 3.91 6.67 -14.59
C ALA A 109 5.35 6.66 -14.06
N ALA A 110 5.74 5.61 -13.35
CA ALA A 110 7.09 5.52 -12.79
C ALA A 110 8.10 5.38 -13.93
N GLY A 111 9.13 6.23 -13.89
CA GLY A 111 10.14 6.24 -14.93
C GLY A 111 11.09 5.05 -14.86
N ASN A 112 11.21 4.46 -13.67
CA ASN A 112 12.08 3.29 -13.45
C ASN A 112 11.69 2.65 -12.12
N GLU A 113 12.31 1.50 -11.82
CA GLU A 113 12.01 0.77 -10.61
C GLU A 113 12.34 1.56 -9.34
N ALA A 114 13.40 2.36 -9.36
CA ALA A 114 13.78 3.16 -8.20
C ALA A 114 12.69 4.16 -7.81
N GLN A 115 12.04 4.77 -8.79
CA GLN A 115 10.93 5.68 -8.53
C GLN A 115 9.72 4.93 -7.96
N LEU A 116 9.40 3.78 -8.52
CA LEU A 116 8.32 2.94 -8.00
C LEU A 116 8.62 2.48 -6.58
N ALA A 117 9.83 2.01 -6.33
CA ALA A 117 10.27 1.58 -5.01
C ALA A 117 10.19 2.71 -3.98
N SER A 118 10.51 3.93 -4.39
CA SER A 118 10.44 5.09 -3.52
C SER A 118 9.01 5.33 -3.03
N VAL A 119 8.04 5.26 -3.94
CA VAL A 119 6.63 5.44 -3.58
C VAL A 119 6.16 4.31 -2.67
N LEU A 120 6.44 3.08 -3.02
CA LEU A 120 5.99 1.92 -2.25
C LEU A 120 6.66 1.87 -0.88
N GLY A 121 7.94 2.24 -0.81
CA GLY A 121 8.65 2.35 0.46
C GLY A 121 8.03 3.39 1.38
N HIS A 122 7.56 4.49 0.81
CA HIS A 122 6.86 5.52 1.58
C HIS A 122 5.56 4.98 2.18
N GLU A 123 4.80 4.20 1.42
CA GLU A 123 3.57 3.58 1.93
C GLU A 123 3.87 2.58 3.05
N LEU A 124 4.92 1.78 2.89
CA LEU A 124 5.33 0.84 3.94
C LEU A 124 5.79 1.58 5.20
N ALA A 125 6.42 2.73 5.05
CA ALA A 125 6.83 3.55 6.19
C ALA A 125 5.62 4.06 6.97
N HIS A 126 4.57 4.48 6.28
CA HIS A 126 3.33 4.87 6.94
C HIS A 126 2.76 3.72 7.76
N LEU A 127 2.75 2.53 7.20
CA LEU A 127 2.25 1.35 7.88
C LEU A 127 3.10 1.02 9.10
N SER A 128 4.43 1.15 9.00
CA SER A 128 5.35 0.96 10.12
C SER A 128 5.10 1.95 11.25
N GLN A 129 4.86 3.20 10.91
CA GLN A 129 4.62 4.24 11.90
C GLN A 129 3.35 3.98 12.69
N ARG A 130 2.32 3.46 12.05
CA ARG A 130 1.09 3.07 12.73
C ARG A 130 1.35 1.96 13.74
N HIS A 131 2.14 0.96 13.35
CA HIS A 131 2.53 -0.12 14.25
C HIS A 131 3.31 0.41 15.44
N PHE A 132 4.21 1.34 15.20
CA PHE A 132 5.04 1.92 16.25
C PHE A 132 4.20 2.73 17.23
N ALA A 133 3.27 3.51 16.74
CA ALA A 133 2.39 4.32 17.58
C ALA A 133 1.48 3.46 18.45
N ARG A 134 1.14 2.28 17.99
CA ARG A 134 0.29 1.33 18.72
C ARG A 134 1.09 0.46 19.68
N GLY A 135 2.37 0.39 19.48
CA GLY A 135 3.36 -0.41 20.18
C GLY A 135 3.14 -0.74 21.53
#